data_1f25dde6394df74533875e4e09e4b282
#
_entry.id   1f25dde6394df74533875e4e09e4b282
#
_cell.length_a   1.000
_cell.length_b   1.000
_cell.length_c   1.000
_cell.angle_alpha   90.00
_cell.angle_beta   90.00
_cell.angle_gamma   90.00
#
_symmetry.space_group_name_H-M   'P 1'
#
loop_
_entity.id
_entity.type
_entity.pdbx_description
1 polymer ?
#
loop_
_entity_poly.entity_id
_entity_poly.type
_entity_poly.pdbx_seq_one_letter_code
_entity_poly.pdbx_strand_id
1 'polypeptide(L)'
;MKNNITELVFILDRSGSMAGLESDTIGGFNAMIEKQKKEDGECYISTVLFDNVSEVLHDRVRLSDINPMTDKEYTVRGCTALIDALGGAIHHIGNIHKYARPEDVPEHTMFVITTDGMENASQRYTSDQVKRMIERQKEKYGWEFLFIGANIDAVETAQRYGISSDRAVNYNADSEGTGILYESVACAVSNVRKCAPLDKGWRERLDRDFEKRSKR
;
A
#
# COMPACT_ATOMS: atom_id res chain seq x y z
N MET A 1 21.45 -9.55 15.42
CA MET A 1 21.10 -10.45 14.30
C MET A 1 19.93 -9.83 13.59
N LYS A 2 19.89 -9.86 12.28
CA LYS A 2 18.71 -9.50 11.52
C LYS A 2 17.61 -10.53 11.82
N ASN A 3 16.40 -10.07 12.08
CA ASN A 3 15.31 -10.95 12.56
C ASN A 3 14.43 -11.52 11.46
N ASN A 4 14.70 -11.14 10.19
CA ASN A 4 13.92 -11.56 9.00
C ASN A 4 12.39 -11.35 9.14
N ILE A 5 12.00 -10.34 9.92
CA ILE A 5 10.60 -9.94 10.08
C ILE A 5 10.30 -8.84 9.06
N THR A 6 9.22 -9.00 8.34
CA THR A 6 8.70 -7.96 7.44
C THR A 6 7.37 -7.44 7.96
N GLU A 7 7.16 -6.14 7.87
CA GLU A 7 5.87 -5.52 8.13
C GLU A 7 5.32 -4.88 6.85
N LEU A 8 4.14 -5.30 6.45
CA LEU A 8 3.43 -4.78 5.29
C LEU A 8 2.22 -3.98 5.75
N VAL A 9 2.12 -2.75 5.26
CA VAL A 9 1.04 -1.83 5.59
C VAL A 9 0.31 -1.46 4.31
N PHE A 10 -0.92 -1.92 4.17
CA PHE A 10 -1.78 -1.63 3.03
C PHE A 10 -2.72 -0.47 3.37
N ILE A 11 -2.70 0.56 2.52
CA ILE A 11 -3.59 1.70 2.57
C ILE A 11 -4.48 1.60 1.33
N LEU A 12 -5.70 1.08 1.51
CA LEU A 12 -6.60 0.73 0.43
C LEU A 12 -7.78 1.70 0.36
N ASP A 13 -7.90 2.35 -0.79
CA ASP A 13 -9.02 3.23 -1.11
C ASP A 13 -10.31 2.43 -1.24
N ARG A 14 -11.37 2.87 -0.55
CA ARG A 14 -12.74 2.41 -0.74
C ARG A 14 -13.69 3.59 -0.96
N SER A 15 -13.18 4.71 -1.46
CA SER A 15 -14.00 5.88 -1.81
C SER A 15 -14.90 5.59 -3.01
N GLY A 16 -15.84 6.49 -3.29
CA GLY A 16 -16.86 6.31 -4.31
C GLY A 16 -16.33 6.03 -5.73
N SER A 17 -15.11 6.47 -6.05
CA SER A 17 -14.45 6.19 -7.34
C SER A 17 -14.12 4.71 -7.55
N MET A 18 -13.96 3.94 -6.45
CA MET A 18 -13.71 2.49 -6.50
C MET A 18 -14.95 1.66 -6.86
N ALA A 19 -16.11 2.30 -7.11
CA ALA A 19 -17.34 1.58 -7.44
C ALA A 19 -17.21 0.74 -8.72
N GLY A 20 -17.58 -0.55 -8.61
CA GLY A 20 -17.44 -1.53 -9.68
C GLY A 20 -16.11 -2.30 -9.66
N LEU A 21 -15.18 -1.95 -8.76
CA LEU A 21 -13.89 -2.65 -8.58
C LEU A 21 -13.83 -3.44 -7.26
N GLU A 22 -14.94 -3.51 -6.52
CA GLU A 22 -14.97 -4.13 -5.19
C GLU A 22 -14.53 -5.60 -5.24
N SER A 23 -15.11 -6.39 -6.14
CA SER A 23 -14.78 -7.81 -6.27
C SER A 23 -13.35 -8.04 -6.75
N ASP A 24 -12.85 -7.19 -7.64
CA ASP A 24 -11.49 -7.28 -8.17
C ASP A 24 -10.45 -6.89 -7.11
N THR A 25 -10.75 -5.85 -6.31
CA THR A 25 -9.92 -5.42 -5.19
C THR A 25 -9.84 -6.49 -4.11
N ILE A 26 -10.99 -7.04 -3.69
CA ILE A 26 -11.08 -8.12 -2.71
C ILE A 26 -10.35 -9.36 -3.21
N GLY A 27 -10.65 -9.80 -4.44
CA GLY A 27 -10.03 -10.97 -5.06
C GLY A 27 -8.52 -10.83 -5.22
N GLY A 28 -8.07 -9.68 -5.72
CA GLY A 28 -6.66 -9.38 -5.91
C GLY A 28 -5.87 -9.31 -4.59
N PHE A 29 -6.42 -8.62 -3.59
CA PHE A 29 -5.82 -8.55 -2.26
C PHE A 29 -5.69 -9.95 -1.64
N ASN A 30 -6.77 -10.74 -1.64
CA ASN A 30 -6.77 -12.09 -1.08
C ASN A 30 -5.78 -13.01 -1.81
N ALA A 31 -5.74 -12.98 -3.14
CA ALA A 31 -4.80 -13.76 -3.94
C ALA A 31 -3.33 -13.40 -3.63
N MET A 32 -3.05 -12.10 -3.46
CA MET A 32 -1.74 -11.62 -3.05
C MET A 32 -1.37 -12.14 -1.66
N ILE A 33 -2.26 -12.04 -0.67
CA ILE A 33 -2.04 -12.56 0.69
C ILE A 33 -1.75 -14.06 0.66
N GLU A 34 -2.56 -14.85 -0.06
CA GLU A 34 -2.36 -16.29 -0.18
C GLU A 34 -1.04 -16.67 -0.88
N LYS A 35 -0.58 -15.84 -1.83
CA LYS A 35 0.74 -16.01 -2.42
C LYS A 35 1.85 -15.74 -1.40
N GLN A 36 1.71 -14.70 -0.59
CA GLN A 36 2.69 -14.34 0.43
C GLN A 36 2.76 -15.35 1.57
N LYS A 37 1.66 -16.02 1.92
CA LYS A 37 1.65 -17.11 2.92
C LYS A 37 2.55 -18.30 2.54
N LYS A 38 2.86 -18.48 1.26
CA LYS A 38 3.71 -19.55 0.75
C LYS A 38 5.20 -19.23 0.79
N GLU A 39 5.56 -17.97 1.12
CA GLU A 39 6.95 -17.54 1.18
C GLU A 39 7.49 -17.63 2.62
N ASP A 40 8.77 -17.93 2.74
CA ASP A 40 9.45 -18.02 4.02
C ASP A 40 9.58 -16.65 4.72
N GLY A 41 9.79 -16.69 6.03
CA GLY A 41 9.98 -15.50 6.87
C GLY A 41 8.72 -15.05 7.58
N GLU A 42 8.91 -14.42 8.73
CA GLU A 42 7.80 -13.87 9.54
C GLU A 42 7.32 -12.56 8.91
N CYS A 43 6.01 -12.40 8.80
CA CYS A 43 5.42 -11.21 8.20
C CYS A 43 4.17 -10.79 8.98
N TYR A 44 4.10 -9.50 9.30
CA TYR A 44 2.93 -8.86 9.89
C TYR A 44 2.22 -8.01 8.86
N ILE A 45 0.89 -8.01 8.92
CA ILE A 45 0.01 -7.28 8.02
C ILE A 45 -0.78 -6.24 8.80
N SER A 46 -0.71 -5.01 8.37
CA SER A 46 -1.66 -3.97 8.73
C SER A 46 -2.44 -3.56 7.47
N THR A 47 -3.76 -3.45 7.58
CA THR A 47 -4.61 -3.02 6.46
C THR A 47 -5.52 -1.90 6.95
N VAL A 48 -5.40 -0.76 6.33
CA VAL A 48 -6.23 0.42 6.56
C VAL A 48 -7.09 0.64 5.32
N LEU A 49 -8.39 0.53 5.49
CA LEU A 49 -9.38 0.92 4.49
C LEU A 49 -9.73 2.39 4.71
N PHE A 50 -9.79 3.18 3.66
CA PHE A 50 -10.14 4.59 3.82
C PHE A 50 -11.16 5.08 2.79
N ASP A 51 -12.01 5.96 3.27
CA ASP A 51 -12.93 6.83 2.56
C ASP A 51 -12.84 8.25 3.16
N ASN A 52 -13.92 8.81 3.69
CA ASN A 52 -13.91 10.02 4.54
C ASN A 52 -13.22 9.78 5.89
N VAL A 53 -13.14 8.54 6.31
CA VAL A 53 -12.53 8.08 7.56
C VAL A 53 -11.65 6.87 7.31
N SER A 54 -10.71 6.64 8.21
CA SER A 54 -9.86 5.45 8.16
C SER A 54 -10.40 4.37 9.09
N GLU A 55 -10.45 3.15 8.61
CA GLU A 55 -10.80 1.95 9.37
C GLU A 55 -9.67 0.95 9.31
N VAL A 56 -9.20 0.50 10.47
CA VAL A 56 -8.15 -0.50 10.57
C VAL A 56 -8.78 -1.88 10.52
N LEU A 57 -8.62 -2.58 9.41
CA LEU A 57 -9.08 -3.96 9.23
C LEU A 57 -8.13 -4.97 9.89
N HIS A 58 -6.84 -4.79 9.68
CA HIS A 58 -5.79 -5.60 10.31
C HIS A 58 -4.80 -4.66 11.00
N ASP A 59 -4.45 -4.96 12.25
CA ASP A 59 -3.44 -4.24 13.02
C ASP A 59 -2.33 -5.19 13.44
N ARG A 60 -1.27 -5.24 12.65
CA ARG A 60 -0.11 -6.11 12.84
C ARG A 60 -0.46 -7.59 13.08
N VAL A 61 -1.41 -8.09 12.31
CA VAL A 61 -1.79 -9.50 12.35
C VAL A 61 -0.72 -10.34 11.64
N ARG A 62 -0.36 -11.48 12.19
CA ARG A 62 0.55 -12.41 11.49
C ARG A 62 -0.06 -12.82 10.16
N LEU A 63 0.76 -12.83 9.12
CA LEU A 63 0.32 -13.18 7.76
C LEU A 63 -0.41 -14.54 7.71
N SER A 64 0.06 -15.53 8.50
CA SER A 64 -0.60 -16.83 8.63
C SER A 64 -2.04 -16.76 9.11
N ASP A 65 -2.35 -15.76 9.93
CA ASP A 65 -3.62 -15.64 10.65
C ASP A 65 -4.63 -14.70 9.94
N ILE A 66 -4.21 -14.12 8.80
CA ILE A 66 -5.08 -13.28 7.98
C ILE A 66 -6.19 -14.11 7.35
N ASN A 67 -7.43 -13.75 7.67
CA ASN A 67 -8.60 -14.28 6.98
C ASN A 67 -8.85 -13.54 5.67
N PRO A 68 -9.42 -14.19 4.65
CA PRO A 68 -9.81 -13.50 3.43
C PRO A 68 -10.75 -12.32 3.69
N MET A 69 -10.45 -11.17 3.10
CA MET A 69 -11.35 -10.02 3.07
C MET A 69 -12.58 -10.34 2.24
N THR A 70 -13.74 -9.88 2.67
CA THR A 70 -15.02 -10.09 1.99
C THR A 70 -15.73 -8.76 1.70
N ASP A 71 -16.88 -8.84 1.06
CA ASP A 71 -17.78 -7.70 0.81
C ASP A 71 -18.36 -7.06 2.08
N LYS A 72 -18.21 -7.73 3.24
CA LYS A 72 -18.61 -7.16 4.53
C LYS A 72 -17.60 -6.14 5.03
N GLU A 73 -16.31 -6.38 4.81
CA GLU A 73 -15.23 -5.48 5.22
C GLU A 73 -14.99 -4.38 4.18
N TYR A 74 -15.01 -4.74 2.89
CA TYR A 74 -14.69 -3.79 1.83
C TYR A 74 -15.97 -3.35 1.09
N THR A 75 -16.49 -2.19 1.49
CA THR A 75 -17.66 -1.55 0.88
C THR A 75 -17.30 -0.15 0.42
N VAL A 76 -17.60 0.16 -0.84
CA VAL A 76 -17.30 1.47 -1.45
C VAL A 76 -18.26 2.54 -0.97
N ARG A 77 -17.72 3.71 -0.56
CA ARG A 77 -18.51 4.85 -0.08
C ARG A 77 -17.68 6.13 0.05
N GLY A 78 -18.32 7.27 0.06
CA GLY A 78 -17.75 8.56 0.53
C GLY A 78 -16.69 9.16 -0.39
N CYS A 79 -15.84 9.99 0.21
CA CYS A 79 -14.76 10.77 -0.41
C CYS A 79 -13.39 10.17 -0.07
N THR A 80 -12.29 10.83 -0.49
CA THR A 80 -10.94 10.30 -0.42
C THR A 80 -10.10 11.07 0.60
N ALA A 81 -9.98 10.59 1.85
CA ALA A 81 -9.13 11.15 2.90
C ALA A 81 -7.80 10.39 3.01
N LEU A 82 -7.07 10.32 1.90
CA LEU A 82 -5.82 9.56 1.76
C LEU A 82 -4.72 10.05 2.72
N ILE A 83 -4.55 11.38 2.84
CA ILE A 83 -3.49 11.98 3.67
C ILE A 83 -3.72 11.65 5.14
N ASP A 84 -4.96 11.64 5.60
CA ASP A 84 -5.32 11.26 6.97
C ASP A 84 -5.07 9.78 7.24
N ALA A 85 -5.41 8.90 6.30
CA ALA A 85 -5.15 7.47 6.39
C ALA A 85 -3.65 7.17 6.45
N LEU A 86 -2.89 7.75 5.51
CA LEU A 86 -1.46 7.55 5.41
C LEU A 86 -0.70 8.12 6.62
N GLY A 87 -1.01 9.36 7.02
CA GLY A 87 -0.41 10.00 8.19
C GLY A 87 -0.71 9.25 9.49
N GLY A 88 -1.95 8.79 9.65
CA GLY A 88 -2.38 7.98 10.80
C GLY A 88 -1.64 6.64 10.88
N ALA A 89 -1.53 5.93 9.76
CA ALA A 89 -0.84 4.65 9.70
C ALA A 89 0.67 4.79 9.96
N ILE A 90 1.34 5.79 9.36
CA ILE A 90 2.78 6.04 9.62
C ILE A 90 3.02 6.37 11.09
N HIS A 91 2.15 7.19 11.69
CA HIS A 91 2.24 7.54 13.11
C HIS A 91 2.07 6.30 13.99
N HIS A 92 1.05 5.48 13.72
CA HIS A 92 0.74 4.27 14.50
C HIS A 92 1.90 3.27 14.45
N ILE A 93 2.31 2.84 13.27
CA ILE A 93 3.41 1.87 13.09
C ILE A 93 4.73 2.42 13.63
N GLY A 94 5.02 3.70 13.38
CA GLY A 94 6.22 4.34 13.91
C GLY A 94 6.28 4.39 15.42
N ASN A 95 5.14 4.57 16.10
CA ASN A 95 5.09 4.49 17.56
C ASN A 95 5.28 3.06 18.06
N ILE A 96 4.69 2.07 17.41
CA ILE A 96 4.91 0.66 17.78
C ILE A 96 6.40 0.32 17.68
N HIS A 97 7.06 0.63 16.56
CA HIS A 97 8.49 0.35 16.39
C HIS A 97 9.36 1.09 17.41
N LYS A 98 8.99 2.33 17.76
CA LYS A 98 9.72 3.13 18.74
C LYS A 98 9.76 2.51 20.14
N TYR A 99 8.69 1.82 20.53
CA TYR A 99 8.54 1.25 21.86
C TYR A 99 8.69 -0.28 21.90
N ALA A 100 8.83 -0.93 20.75
CA ALA A 100 9.14 -2.35 20.65
C ALA A 100 10.57 -2.64 21.12
N ARG A 101 10.80 -3.88 21.55
CA ARG A 101 12.17 -4.34 21.80
C ARG A 101 12.93 -4.39 20.46
N PRO A 102 14.26 -4.15 20.46
CA PRO A 102 15.03 -4.14 19.20
C PRO A 102 14.88 -5.40 18.34
N GLU A 103 14.74 -6.56 18.99
CA GLU A 103 14.54 -7.84 18.31
C GLU A 103 13.14 -8.02 17.71
N ASP A 104 12.15 -7.23 18.12
CA ASP A 104 10.78 -7.28 17.65
C ASP A 104 10.50 -6.22 16.56
N VAL A 105 11.44 -5.31 16.32
CA VAL A 105 11.31 -4.31 15.26
C VAL A 105 11.54 -4.99 13.91
N PRO A 106 10.60 -4.92 12.94
CA PRO A 106 10.79 -5.50 11.64
C PRO A 106 12.04 -4.99 10.92
N GLU A 107 12.76 -5.90 10.26
CA GLU A 107 13.90 -5.54 9.41
C GLU A 107 13.47 -4.74 8.20
N HIS A 108 12.29 -5.07 7.65
CA HIS A 108 11.71 -4.42 6.50
C HIS A 108 10.29 -3.95 6.80
N THR A 109 10.00 -2.71 6.48
CA THR A 109 8.65 -2.14 6.56
C THR A 109 8.29 -1.55 5.21
N MET A 110 7.17 -1.97 4.65
CA MET A 110 6.71 -1.53 3.34
C MET A 110 5.26 -1.08 3.39
N PHE A 111 5.02 0.13 2.94
CA PHE A 111 3.69 0.68 2.72
C PHE A 111 3.29 0.51 1.26
N VAL A 112 2.11 -0.01 1.03
CA VAL A 112 1.49 -0.12 -0.30
C VAL A 112 0.23 0.72 -0.29
N ILE A 113 0.23 1.78 -1.07
CA ILE A 113 -0.84 2.76 -1.15
C ILE A 113 -1.53 2.60 -2.50
N THR A 114 -2.82 2.31 -2.48
CA THR A 114 -3.63 2.23 -3.70
C THR A 114 -4.78 3.22 -3.62
N THR A 115 -4.97 4.01 -4.66
CA THR A 115 -6.08 4.98 -4.76
C THR A 115 -6.52 5.14 -6.22
N ASP A 116 -7.78 5.44 -6.42
CA ASP A 116 -8.38 5.73 -7.73
C ASP A 116 -8.93 7.17 -7.77
N GLY A 117 -8.53 8.01 -6.86
CA GLY A 117 -9.05 9.36 -6.79
C GLY A 117 -8.06 10.37 -6.20
N MET A 118 -8.39 11.65 -6.43
CA MET A 118 -7.63 12.75 -5.82
C MET A 118 -8.04 12.89 -4.35
N GLU A 119 -7.04 13.17 -3.50
CA GLU A 119 -7.24 13.62 -2.12
C GLU A 119 -8.20 14.80 -2.06
N ASN A 120 -9.26 14.70 -1.28
CA ASN A 120 -10.29 15.75 -1.20
C ASN A 120 -11.01 15.88 0.16
N ALA A 121 -10.64 15.07 1.16
CA ALA A 121 -11.41 14.97 2.40
C ALA A 121 -10.57 14.97 3.69
N SER A 122 -9.25 14.95 3.62
CA SER A 122 -8.38 14.95 4.80
C SER A 122 -8.47 16.24 5.61
N GLN A 123 -8.48 16.12 6.94
CA GLN A 123 -8.62 17.23 7.88
C GLN A 123 -7.57 17.20 9.02
N ARG A 124 -6.91 16.06 9.25
CA ARG A 124 -6.02 15.85 10.39
C ARG A 124 -4.54 16.08 10.05
N TYR A 125 -4.15 15.74 8.83
CA TYR A 125 -2.80 15.88 8.33
C TYR A 125 -2.78 16.73 7.07
N THR A 126 -1.65 17.42 6.85
CA THR A 126 -1.37 18.12 5.58
C THR A 126 -0.38 17.31 4.74
N SER A 127 -0.36 17.55 3.43
CA SER A 127 0.60 16.93 2.52
C SER A 127 2.06 17.12 2.99
N ASP A 128 2.40 18.33 3.46
CA ASP A 128 3.75 18.64 3.97
C ASP A 128 4.10 17.88 5.25
N GLN A 129 3.11 17.63 6.12
CA GLN A 129 3.33 16.81 7.32
C GLN A 129 3.62 15.37 6.93
N VAL A 130 2.77 14.79 6.06
CA VAL A 130 2.94 13.40 5.59
C VAL A 130 4.24 13.25 4.82
N LYS A 131 4.60 14.20 3.96
CA LYS A 131 5.89 14.22 3.27
C LYS A 131 7.07 14.11 4.23
N ARG A 132 7.12 14.98 5.24
CA ARG A 132 8.19 14.92 6.27
C ARG A 132 8.20 13.60 7.03
N MET A 133 7.03 13.01 7.29
CA MET A 133 6.93 11.71 7.93
C MET A 133 7.53 10.62 7.04
N ILE A 134 7.15 10.56 5.76
CA ILE A 134 7.67 9.59 4.79
C ILE A 134 9.18 9.72 4.63
N GLU A 135 9.67 10.93 4.36
CA GLU A 135 11.11 11.20 4.21
C GLU A 135 11.90 10.73 5.43
N ARG A 136 11.43 11.07 6.64
CA ARG A 136 12.05 10.60 7.89
C ARG A 136 12.07 9.09 8.01
N GLN A 137 10.98 8.39 7.70
CA GLN A 137 10.92 6.93 7.81
C GLN A 137 11.84 6.25 6.80
N LYS A 138 11.91 6.77 5.57
CA LYS A 138 12.83 6.30 4.54
C LYS A 138 14.30 6.50 4.95
N GLU A 139 14.67 7.71 5.31
CA GLU A 139 16.06 8.05 5.61
C GLU A 139 16.60 7.39 6.87
N LYS A 140 15.78 7.34 7.92
CA LYS A 140 16.23 6.89 9.24
C LYS A 140 16.05 5.39 9.48
N TYR A 141 15.00 4.80 8.88
CA TYR A 141 14.57 3.44 9.17
C TYR A 141 14.48 2.54 7.95
N GLY A 142 14.77 3.06 6.77
CA GLY A 142 14.75 2.28 5.52
C GLY A 142 13.36 1.80 5.10
N TRP A 143 12.29 2.49 5.51
CA TRP A 143 10.95 2.11 5.09
C TRP A 143 10.75 2.33 3.59
N GLU A 144 10.05 1.41 2.96
CA GLU A 144 9.67 1.51 1.55
C GLU A 144 8.20 1.95 1.42
N PHE A 145 7.94 2.76 0.38
CA PHE A 145 6.58 3.23 0.08
C PHE A 145 6.31 3.04 -1.40
N LEU A 146 5.27 2.28 -1.74
CA LEU A 146 4.74 2.17 -3.10
C LEU A 146 3.45 2.97 -3.20
N PHE A 147 3.34 3.76 -4.26
CA PHE A 147 2.15 4.54 -4.58
C PHE A 147 1.60 4.13 -5.93
N ILE A 148 0.36 3.65 -5.94
CA ILE A 148 -0.28 3.11 -7.13
C ILE A 148 -1.61 3.87 -7.29
N GLY A 149 -1.69 4.67 -8.34
CA GLY A 149 -2.84 5.54 -8.58
C GLY A 149 -3.54 5.25 -9.89
N ALA A 150 -4.87 5.40 -9.91
CA ALA A 150 -5.64 5.46 -11.14
C ALA A 150 -6.36 6.82 -11.21
N ASN A 151 -6.74 7.22 -12.42
CA ASN A 151 -7.47 8.48 -12.68
C ASN A 151 -6.80 9.76 -12.15
N ILE A 152 -5.51 9.67 -11.79
CA ILE A 152 -4.66 10.77 -11.31
C ILE A 152 -3.27 10.65 -11.95
N ASP A 153 -2.46 11.70 -11.87
CA ASP A 153 -1.02 11.54 -12.08
C ASP A 153 -0.39 10.97 -10.80
N ALA A 154 -0.22 9.64 -10.77
CA ALA A 154 0.30 8.93 -9.62
C ALA A 154 1.76 9.34 -9.32
N VAL A 155 2.57 9.63 -10.33
CA VAL A 155 3.97 10.00 -10.16
C VAL A 155 4.08 11.40 -9.56
N GLU A 156 3.35 12.37 -10.09
CA GLU A 156 3.31 13.72 -9.54
C GLU A 156 2.75 13.73 -8.11
N THR A 157 1.66 12.99 -7.87
CA THR A 157 1.03 12.90 -6.56
C THR A 157 1.98 12.27 -5.52
N ALA A 158 2.64 11.17 -5.87
CA ALA A 158 3.62 10.51 -5.02
C ALA A 158 4.80 11.43 -4.64
N GLN A 159 5.31 12.21 -5.61
CA GLN A 159 6.38 13.17 -5.37
C GLN A 159 5.98 14.26 -4.39
N ARG A 160 4.73 14.72 -4.41
CA ARG A 160 4.19 15.67 -3.40
C ARG A 160 4.26 15.09 -1.98
N TYR A 161 4.16 13.78 -1.84
CA TYR A 161 4.29 13.07 -0.56
C TYR A 161 5.72 12.58 -0.26
N GLY A 162 6.72 12.92 -1.06
CA GLY A 162 8.13 12.50 -0.84
C GLY A 162 8.43 11.06 -1.26
N ILE A 163 7.54 10.45 -2.06
CA ILE A 163 7.74 9.14 -2.67
C ILE A 163 8.37 9.34 -4.05
N SER A 164 9.47 8.65 -4.34
CA SER A 164 10.21 8.77 -5.59
C SER A 164 9.45 8.15 -6.78
N SER A 165 9.71 8.64 -7.98
CA SER A 165 9.02 8.21 -9.20
C SER A 165 9.20 6.73 -9.54
N ASP A 166 10.29 6.09 -9.10
CA ASP A 166 10.51 4.65 -9.26
C ASP A 166 9.65 3.79 -8.32
N ARG A 167 8.99 4.41 -7.34
CA ARG A 167 8.06 3.83 -6.39
C ARG A 167 6.61 4.22 -6.65
N ALA A 168 6.33 4.89 -7.76
CA ALA A 168 5.00 5.34 -8.13
C ALA A 168 4.62 4.85 -9.53
N VAL A 169 3.38 4.46 -9.74
CA VAL A 169 2.89 3.96 -11.03
C VAL A 169 1.40 4.23 -11.21
N ASN A 170 1.00 4.50 -12.44
CA ASN A 170 -0.40 4.54 -12.83
C ASN A 170 -0.90 3.13 -13.18
N TYR A 171 -2.16 2.86 -12.90
CA TYR A 171 -2.85 1.67 -13.37
C TYR A 171 -4.21 2.02 -13.98
N ASN A 172 -4.76 1.12 -14.79
CA ASN A 172 -6.11 1.27 -15.33
C ASN A 172 -7.13 0.73 -14.32
N ALA A 173 -8.10 1.57 -13.91
CA ALA A 173 -9.13 1.22 -12.94
C ALA A 173 -10.21 0.33 -13.58
N ASP A 174 -9.85 -0.90 -13.89
CA ASP A 174 -10.73 -1.96 -14.39
C ASP A 174 -10.26 -3.33 -13.89
N SER A 175 -11.00 -4.38 -14.19
CA SER A 175 -10.72 -5.74 -13.73
C SER A 175 -9.32 -6.23 -14.15
N GLU A 176 -8.90 -5.98 -15.40
CA GLU A 176 -7.58 -6.37 -15.90
C GLU A 176 -6.46 -5.61 -15.19
N GLY A 177 -6.59 -4.28 -15.11
CA GLY A 177 -5.60 -3.40 -14.45
C GLY A 177 -5.48 -3.70 -12.97
N THR A 178 -6.59 -3.95 -12.27
CA THR A 178 -6.60 -4.33 -10.86
C THR A 178 -5.91 -5.69 -10.65
N GLY A 179 -6.13 -6.66 -11.54
CA GLY A 179 -5.40 -7.93 -11.50
C GLY A 179 -3.89 -7.75 -11.65
N ILE A 180 -3.45 -6.97 -12.64
CA ILE A 180 -2.03 -6.67 -12.89
C ILE A 180 -1.42 -5.92 -11.69
N LEU A 181 -2.18 -5.00 -11.07
CA LEU A 181 -1.77 -4.28 -9.87
C LEU A 181 -1.38 -5.24 -8.75
N TYR A 182 -2.29 -6.12 -8.33
CA TYR A 182 -2.03 -7.02 -7.21
C TYR A 182 -0.95 -8.06 -7.52
N GLU A 183 -0.81 -8.51 -8.77
CA GLU A 183 0.32 -9.36 -9.17
C GLU A 183 1.66 -8.62 -9.08
N SER A 184 1.71 -7.36 -9.49
CA SER A 184 2.91 -6.51 -9.43
C SER A 184 3.29 -6.20 -7.98
N VAL A 185 2.30 -5.86 -7.14
CA VAL A 185 2.50 -5.68 -5.69
C VAL A 185 3.00 -6.97 -5.04
N ALA A 186 2.43 -8.12 -5.39
CA ALA A 186 2.90 -9.41 -4.86
C ALA A 186 4.38 -9.67 -5.18
N CYS A 187 4.84 -9.32 -6.39
CA CYS A 187 6.26 -9.43 -6.76
C CYS A 187 7.13 -8.45 -5.97
N ALA A 188 6.71 -7.19 -5.82
CA ALA A 188 7.41 -6.18 -5.04
C ALA A 188 7.58 -6.61 -3.57
N VAL A 189 6.51 -7.09 -2.96
CA VAL A 189 6.50 -7.61 -1.58
C VAL A 189 7.44 -8.81 -1.45
N SER A 190 7.39 -9.76 -2.39
CA SER A 190 8.29 -10.93 -2.38
C SER A 190 9.76 -10.52 -2.44
N ASN A 191 10.11 -9.49 -3.22
CA ASN A 191 11.49 -8.98 -3.28
C ASN A 191 11.92 -8.40 -1.94
N VAL A 192 11.08 -7.55 -1.32
CA VAL A 192 11.38 -6.95 -0.01
C VAL A 192 11.54 -8.03 1.07
N ARG A 193 10.67 -9.03 1.10
CA ARG A 193 10.75 -10.15 2.06
C ARG A 193 12.01 -10.99 1.89
N LYS A 194 12.54 -11.10 0.67
CA LYS A 194 13.80 -11.80 0.36
C LYS A 194 15.04 -10.91 0.49
N CYS A 195 14.90 -9.72 1.07
CA CYS A 195 15.98 -8.72 1.16
C CYS A 195 16.59 -8.39 -0.22
N ALA A 196 15.84 -8.58 -1.29
CA ALA A 196 16.25 -8.21 -2.64
C ALA A 196 15.97 -6.73 -2.91
N PRO A 197 16.80 -6.03 -3.67
CA PRO A 197 16.51 -4.66 -4.05
C PRO A 197 15.18 -4.55 -4.80
N LEU A 198 14.40 -3.54 -4.44
CA LEU A 198 13.20 -3.20 -5.17
C LEU A 198 13.58 -2.30 -6.35
N ASP A 199 13.92 -2.92 -7.48
CA ASP A 199 14.21 -2.22 -8.72
C ASP A 199 12.92 -1.81 -9.47
N LYS A 200 13.05 -1.15 -10.62
CA LYS A 200 11.90 -0.71 -11.42
C LYS A 200 11.09 -1.85 -12.05
N GLY A 201 11.62 -3.07 -12.06
CA GLY A 201 10.98 -4.24 -12.67
C GLY A 201 9.62 -4.58 -12.07
N TRP A 202 9.38 -4.20 -10.79
CA TRP A 202 8.09 -4.44 -10.14
C TRP A 202 6.91 -3.78 -10.87
N ARG A 203 7.13 -2.63 -11.54
CA ARG A 203 6.09 -1.84 -12.19
C ARG A 203 5.99 -2.04 -13.71
N GLU A 204 6.92 -2.75 -14.34
CA GLU A 204 6.99 -2.89 -15.80
C GLU A 204 5.68 -3.39 -16.44
N ARG A 205 4.97 -4.30 -15.77
CA ARG A 205 3.70 -4.82 -16.28
C ARG A 205 2.60 -3.77 -16.23
N LEU A 206 2.56 -2.99 -15.14
CA LEU A 206 1.61 -1.88 -14.98
C LEU A 206 1.89 -0.77 -16.00
N ASP A 207 3.14 -0.36 -16.15
CA ASP A 207 3.54 0.65 -17.12
C ASP A 207 3.16 0.23 -18.55
N ARG A 208 3.47 -1.02 -18.92
CA ARG A 208 3.14 -1.57 -20.24
C ARG A 208 1.64 -1.63 -20.50
N ASP A 209 0.86 -2.05 -19.52
CA ASP A 209 -0.60 -2.10 -19.61
C ASP A 209 -1.17 -0.69 -19.75
N PHE A 210 -0.75 0.23 -18.91
CA PHE A 210 -1.20 1.60 -18.93
C PHE A 210 -0.89 2.29 -20.27
N GLU A 211 0.35 2.21 -20.75
CA GLU A 211 0.77 2.79 -22.04
C GLU A 211 0.02 2.20 -23.24
N LYS A 212 -0.21 0.89 -23.24
CA LYS A 212 -0.91 0.22 -24.33
C LYS A 212 -2.37 0.65 -24.45
N ARG A 213 -3.02 0.91 -23.32
CA ARG A 213 -4.45 1.28 -23.29
C ARG A 213 -4.69 2.79 -23.36
N SER A 214 -3.76 3.63 -22.90
CA SER A 214 -3.82 5.09 -23.05
C SER A 214 -3.69 5.58 -24.49
N LYS A 215 -3.23 4.71 -25.42
CA LYS A 215 -3.10 5.01 -26.86
C LYS A 215 -4.34 4.63 -27.68
N ARG A 216 -5.40 4.14 -27.07
CA ARG A 216 -6.66 3.81 -27.69
C ARG A 216 -7.72 4.86 -27.39
#